data_f33aee6376750367813ef4eb40dd22b8
#
_entry.id   f33aee6376750367813ef4eb40dd22b8
#
_cell.length_a   1.000
_cell.length_b   1.000
_cell.length_c   1.000
_cell.angle_alpha   90.00
_cell.angle_beta   90.00
_cell.angle_gamma   90.00
#
_symmetry.space_group_name_H-M   'P 1'
#
loop_
_entity.id
_entity.type
_entity.pdbx_description
1 polymer ?
#
loop_
_entity_poly.entity_id
_entity_poly.type
_entity_poly.pdbx_seq_one_letter_code
_entity_poly.pdbx_strand_id
1 'polypeptide(L)' 'MYYRVQTGAFRRRENADQMLYQLTDQGFPGFLLYENNLYKVQVGAFQQINNAIQMEQKLRDAGYSTIIVTK' A
#
# COMPACT_ATOMS: atom_id res chain seq x y z
N MET A 1 15.05 -8.49 -2.85
CA MET A 1 14.21 -7.38 -3.32
C MET A 1 12.75 -7.78 -3.23
N TYR A 2 11.92 -6.85 -2.78
CA TYR A 2 10.48 -7.09 -2.66
C TYR A 2 9.71 -6.11 -3.52
N TYR A 3 8.58 -6.57 -4.04
CA TYR A 3 7.59 -5.76 -4.73
C TYR A 3 6.49 -5.43 -3.74
N ARG A 4 6.28 -4.14 -3.49
CA ARG A 4 5.24 -3.66 -2.58
C ARG A 4 4.23 -2.85 -3.35
N VAL A 5 2.97 -2.96 -2.96
CA VAL A 5 1.90 -2.19 -3.61
C VAL A 5 1.64 -0.95 -2.77
N GLN A 6 1.85 0.22 -3.34
CA GLN A 6 1.62 1.48 -2.64
C GLN A 6 0.26 2.05 -3.04
N THR A 7 -0.55 2.39 -2.04
CA THR A 7 -1.89 2.92 -2.25
C THR A 7 -2.00 4.41 -1.98
N GLY A 8 -1.02 4.99 -1.31
CA GLY A 8 -1.03 6.41 -1.04
C GLY A 8 0.26 6.91 -0.44
N ALA A 9 0.47 8.22 -0.51
CA ALA A 9 1.58 8.89 0.12
C ALA A 9 1.06 10.25 0.62
N PHE A 10 1.28 10.54 1.90
CA PHE A 10 0.67 11.68 2.57
C PHE A 10 1.72 12.46 3.33
N ARG A 11 1.57 13.78 3.37
CA ARG A 11 2.42 14.63 4.21
C ARG A 11 2.02 14.55 5.67
N ARG A 12 0.72 14.33 5.94
CA ARG A 12 0.20 14.22 7.30
C ARG A 12 -0.03 12.78 7.67
N ARG A 13 0.48 12.41 8.84
CA ARG A 13 0.34 11.04 9.32
C ARG A 13 -1.12 10.64 9.49
N GLU A 14 -1.97 11.55 9.97
CA GLU A 14 -3.37 11.21 10.21
C GLU A 14 -4.09 10.80 8.94
N ASN A 15 -3.71 11.36 7.78
CA ASN A 15 -4.31 10.95 6.51
C ASN A 15 -3.86 9.55 6.11
N ALA A 16 -2.59 9.23 6.35
CA ALA A 16 -2.06 7.88 6.10
C ALA A 16 -2.67 6.86 7.04
N ASP A 17 -2.80 7.22 8.33
CA ASP A 17 -3.41 6.34 9.33
C ASP A 17 -4.86 6.01 8.96
N GLN A 18 -5.59 6.99 8.44
CA GLN A 18 -6.97 6.78 8.04
C GLN A 18 -7.07 5.78 6.90
N MET A 19 -6.21 5.91 5.88
CA MET A 19 -6.17 4.95 4.78
C MET A 19 -5.77 3.57 5.27
N LEU A 20 -4.76 3.50 6.14
CA LEU A 20 -4.29 2.24 6.70
C LEU A 20 -5.41 1.56 7.49
N TYR A 21 -6.17 2.33 8.25
CA TYR A 21 -7.30 1.81 9.01
C TYR A 21 -8.34 1.19 8.09
N GLN A 22 -8.68 1.88 6.99
CA GLN A 22 -9.63 1.37 6.00
C GLN A 22 -9.15 0.06 5.37
N LEU A 23 -7.88 0.01 5.01
CA LEU A 23 -7.28 -1.19 4.43
C LEU A 23 -7.34 -2.36 5.40
N THR A 24 -6.95 -2.12 6.65
CA THR A 24 -6.96 -3.15 7.69
C THR A 24 -8.38 -3.66 7.94
N ASP A 25 -9.35 -2.75 7.98
CA ASP A 25 -10.75 -3.10 8.18
C ASP A 25 -11.28 -3.98 7.05
N GLN A 26 -10.75 -3.83 5.84
CA GLN A 26 -11.12 -4.64 4.68
C GLN A 26 -10.30 -5.91 4.55
N GLY A 27 -9.39 -6.17 5.50
CA GLY A 27 -8.59 -7.39 5.50
C GLY A 27 -7.33 -7.32 4.68
N PHE A 28 -6.89 -6.15 4.23
CA PHE A 28 -5.64 -6.01 3.50
C PHE A 28 -4.45 -5.87 4.47
N PRO A 29 -3.31 -6.52 4.19
CA PRO A 29 -2.12 -6.44 5.05
C PRO A 29 -1.33 -5.15 4.78
N GLY A 30 -1.89 -4.02 5.21
CA GLY A 30 -1.27 -2.71 5.00
C GLY A 30 -0.28 -2.35 6.09
N PHE A 31 0.68 -1.50 5.75
CA PHE A 31 1.63 -0.95 6.71
C PHE A 31 2.03 0.46 6.29
N LEU A 32 2.59 1.18 7.27
CA LEU A 32 2.99 2.57 7.11
C LEU A 32 4.51 2.66 7.05
N LEU A 33 5.01 3.45 6.10
CA LEU A 33 6.44 3.70 5.95
C LEU A 33 6.65 5.21 5.82
N TYR A 34 7.49 5.78 6.69
CA TYR A 34 7.85 7.19 6.59
C TYR A 34 9.19 7.32 5.87
N GLU A 35 9.17 8.00 4.74
CA GLU A 35 10.33 8.09 3.86
C GLU A 35 10.21 9.33 2.99
N ASN A 36 11.30 10.08 2.81
CA ASN A 36 11.32 11.30 1.99
C ASN A 36 10.24 12.30 2.40
N ASN A 37 10.03 12.45 3.71
CA ASN A 37 9.04 13.37 4.30
C ASN A 37 7.60 13.03 3.95
N LEU A 38 7.34 11.79 3.54
CA LEU A 38 6.00 11.31 3.22
C LEU A 38 5.68 10.05 4.02
N TYR A 39 4.44 9.97 4.45
CA TYR A 39 3.88 8.76 5.05
C TYR A 39 3.28 7.93 3.94
N LYS A 40 3.93 6.84 3.60
CA LYS A 40 3.54 5.96 2.50
C LYS A 40 2.78 4.78 3.04
N VAL A 41 1.63 4.50 2.43
CA VAL A 41 0.82 3.34 2.78
C VAL A 41 1.05 2.28 1.73
N GLN A 42 1.53 1.12 2.17
CA GLN A 42 1.88 0.01 1.29
C GLN A 42 1.16 -1.25 1.76
N VAL A 43 0.93 -2.16 0.82
CA VAL A 43 0.19 -3.40 1.08
C VAL A 43 1.00 -4.57 0.55
N GLY A 44 1.37 -5.47 1.47
CA GLY A 44 2.11 -6.66 1.13
C GLY A 44 3.56 -6.39 0.73
N ALA A 45 4.32 -7.46 0.73
CA ALA A 45 5.71 -7.45 0.25
C ALA A 45 5.91 -8.79 -0.44
N PHE A 46 6.10 -8.76 -1.75
CA PHE A 46 6.10 -9.97 -2.57
C PHE A 46 7.45 -10.14 -3.24
N GLN A 47 7.94 -11.36 -3.28
CA GLN A 47 9.18 -11.68 -3.99
C GLN A 47 8.92 -11.83 -5.49
N GLN A 48 7.68 -12.15 -5.87
CA GLN A 48 7.29 -12.36 -7.26
C GLN A 48 6.34 -11.26 -7.69
N ILE A 49 6.68 -10.61 -8.82
CA ILE A 49 5.90 -9.48 -9.30
C ILE A 49 4.43 -9.86 -9.58
N ASN A 50 4.18 -11.08 -10.04
CA ASN A 50 2.81 -11.50 -10.33
C ASN A 50 1.92 -11.48 -9.10
N ASN A 51 2.47 -11.77 -7.93
CA ASN A 51 1.71 -11.71 -6.69
C ASN A 51 1.38 -10.26 -6.32
N ALA A 52 2.30 -9.34 -6.59
CA ALA A 52 2.04 -7.91 -6.39
C ALA A 52 0.96 -7.42 -7.35
N ILE A 53 0.98 -7.85 -8.60
CA ILE A 53 -0.03 -7.48 -9.60
C ILE A 53 -1.41 -7.98 -9.19
N GLN A 54 -1.49 -9.19 -8.65
CA GLN A 54 -2.75 -9.72 -8.13
C GLN A 54 -3.27 -8.88 -6.96
N MET A 55 -2.37 -8.44 -6.07
CA MET A 55 -2.76 -7.55 -4.98
C MET A 55 -3.25 -6.21 -5.50
N GLU A 56 -2.58 -5.64 -6.52
CA GLU A 56 -3.05 -4.42 -7.16
C GLU A 56 -4.48 -4.56 -7.66
N GLN A 57 -4.78 -5.69 -8.30
CA GLN A 57 -6.11 -5.90 -8.85
C GLN A 57 -7.18 -5.89 -7.75
N LYS A 58 -6.90 -6.57 -6.65
CA LYS A 58 -7.83 -6.59 -5.50
C LYS A 58 -8.02 -5.20 -4.92
N LEU A 59 -6.94 -4.44 -4.79
CA LEU A 59 -7.00 -3.08 -4.26
C LEU A 59 -7.76 -2.14 -5.18
N ARG A 60 -7.54 -2.23 -6.49
CA ARG A 60 -8.27 -1.43 -7.46
C ARG A 60 -9.75 -1.76 -7.47
N ASP A 61 -10.08 -3.04 -7.34
CA ASP A 61 -11.47 -3.47 -7.24
C ASP A 61 -12.14 -2.91 -5.99
N ALA A 62 -11.36 -2.65 -4.93
CA ALA A 62 -11.84 -2.02 -3.71
C ALA A 62 -11.82 -0.49 -3.76
N GLY A 63 -11.40 0.10 -4.89
CA GLY A 63 -11.44 1.54 -5.10
C GLY A 63 -10.14 2.29 -4.82
N TYR A 64 -9.02 1.59 -4.62
CA TYR A 64 -7.74 2.23 -4.36
C TYR A 64 -6.93 2.42 -5.63
N SER A 65 -6.19 3.53 -5.70
CA SER A 65 -5.15 3.71 -6.70
C SER A 65 -3.92 2.93 -6.26
N THR A 66 -3.19 2.35 -7.20
CA THR A 66 -2.04 1.51 -6.87
C THR A 66 -0.84 1.79 -7.77
N ILE A 67 0.35 1.69 -7.17
CA ILE A 67 1.61 1.59 -7.92
C ILE A 67 2.43 0.48 -7.27
N ILE A 68 3.31 -0.15 -8.03
CA ILE A 68 4.25 -1.13 -7.49
C ILE A 68 5.58 -0.42 -7.27
N VAL A 69 6.12 -0.56 -6.06
CA VAL A 69 7.44 -0.05 -5.69
C VAL A 69 8.34 -1.22 -5.33
N THR A 70 9.61 -1.12 -5.69
CA THR A 70 10.60 -2.15 -5.38
C THR A 70 11.50 -1.67 -4.25
N LYS A 71 11.86 -2.60 -3.39
CA LYS A 71 12.74 -2.23 -2.28
C LYS A 71 13.51 -3.43 -1.74
#